data_a9197a574ce04ec734add6e25b46a337
#
_entry.id   a9197a574ce04ec734add6e25b46a337
#
_cell.length_a   1.000
_cell.length_b   1.000
_cell.length_c   1.000
_cell.angle_alpha   90.00
_cell.angle_beta   90.00
_cell.angle_gamma   90.00
#
_symmetry.space_group_name_H-M   'P 1'
#
loop_
_entity.id
_entity.type
_entity.pdbx_description
1 polymer ?
#
loop_
_entity_poly.entity_id
_entity_poly.type
_entity_poly.pdbx_seq_one_letter_code
_entity_poly.pdbx_strand_id
1 'polypeptide(L)'
;MYIHIRNGDIYKHPKRGKSYGPPPLCFYKKVIEYKKFNNVYIIAENDKYPIIKKLVSDYKNVKYTKGSLRQDASKLVYAYNLVASISSFLTSLIKLNDNLKYFWEYDIYHTPMRFNYLHYSISNFKRKYTIYKMAPSTIYKETMYRWGGTKEQLDLMINDTCPNDFEIIKPNI
;
A
#
# COMPACT_ATOMS: atom_id res chain seq x y z
N MET A 1 -3.33 -8.27 10.70
CA MET A 1 -2.68 -7.63 9.55
C MET A 1 -2.85 -6.12 9.65
N TYR A 2 -1.83 -5.36 9.26
CA TYR A 2 -1.93 -3.90 9.13
C TYR A 2 -1.85 -3.49 7.65
N ILE A 3 -2.70 -2.54 7.25
CA ILE A 3 -2.70 -1.92 5.93
C ILE A 3 -2.36 -0.44 6.12
N HIS A 4 -1.22 -0.02 5.63
CA HIS A 4 -0.89 1.40 5.59
C HIS A 4 -1.43 2.02 4.31
N ILE A 5 -2.29 3.03 4.44
CA ILE A 5 -2.83 3.80 3.32
C ILE A 5 -2.41 5.25 3.48
N ARG A 6 -1.51 5.70 2.60
CA ARG A 6 -1.19 7.13 2.53
C ARG A 6 -2.35 7.88 1.90
N ASN A 7 -2.82 8.90 2.60
CA ASN A 7 -3.88 9.79 2.14
C ASN A 7 -3.55 11.25 2.50
N GLY A 8 -4.50 12.14 2.43
CA GLY A 8 -4.32 13.55 2.81
C GLY A 8 -3.70 14.39 1.69
N ASP A 9 -2.42 14.73 1.80
CA ASP A 9 -1.71 15.63 0.90
C ASP A 9 -1.64 15.17 -0.56
N ILE A 10 -1.64 13.86 -0.80
CA ILE A 10 -1.57 13.28 -2.15
C ILE A 10 -2.80 13.65 -3.00
N TYR A 11 -3.94 13.90 -2.35
CA TYR A 11 -5.20 14.22 -3.03
C TYR A 11 -5.50 15.71 -3.12
N LYS A 12 -4.79 16.53 -2.33
CA LYS A 12 -5.06 17.97 -2.25
C LYS A 12 -4.21 18.81 -3.21
N HIS A 13 -3.16 18.26 -3.79
CA HIS A 13 -2.21 19.04 -4.57
C HIS A 13 -1.90 18.40 -5.93
N PRO A 14 -2.71 18.69 -6.97
CA PRO A 14 -2.53 18.13 -8.31
C PRO A 14 -1.15 18.40 -8.95
N LYS A 15 -0.43 19.41 -8.45
CA LYS A 15 0.94 19.73 -8.93
C LYS A 15 2.06 18.93 -8.27
N ARG A 16 1.83 18.30 -7.12
CA ARG A 16 2.84 17.48 -6.39
C ARG A 16 2.80 15.99 -6.75
N GLY A 17 1.74 15.56 -7.42
CA GLY A 17 1.39 14.16 -7.56
C GLY A 17 2.01 13.40 -8.73
N LYS A 18 2.95 13.95 -9.48
CA LYS A 18 3.43 13.35 -10.75
C LYS A 18 4.04 11.95 -10.67
N SER A 19 3.89 11.21 -9.60
CA SER A 19 4.38 9.82 -9.47
C SER A 19 3.87 9.13 -8.21
N TYR A 20 2.81 9.61 -7.58
CA TYR A 20 2.30 9.11 -6.29
C TYR A 20 0.88 8.52 -6.40
N GLY A 21 0.56 7.87 -7.52
CA GLY A 21 -0.71 7.15 -7.61
C GLY A 21 -0.83 6.10 -6.51
N PRO A 22 -1.90 6.10 -5.70
CA PRO A 22 -2.10 5.08 -4.67
C PRO A 22 -2.40 3.73 -5.30
N PRO A 23 -2.18 2.61 -4.61
CA PRO A 23 -2.71 1.32 -5.04
C PRO A 23 -4.24 1.38 -5.20
N PRO A 24 -4.83 0.69 -6.19
CA PRO A 24 -6.27 0.64 -6.39
C PRO A 24 -6.98 -0.20 -5.33
N LEU A 25 -8.29 -0.03 -5.19
CA LEU A 25 -9.12 -0.77 -4.25
C LEU A 25 -8.99 -2.29 -4.42
N CYS A 26 -8.96 -2.77 -5.66
CA CYS A 26 -8.83 -4.19 -5.99
C CYS A 26 -7.57 -4.83 -5.41
N PHE A 27 -6.45 -4.12 -5.35
CA PHE A 27 -5.22 -4.60 -4.70
C PHE A 27 -5.46 -4.95 -3.23
N TYR A 28 -6.05 -4.01 -2.48
CA TYR A 28 -6.33 -4.25 -1.06
C TYR A 28 -7.33 -5.38 -0.83
N LYS A 29 -8.35 -5.49 -1.68
CA LYS A 29 -9.32 -6.60 -1.66
C LYS A 29 -8.63 -7.93 -1.89
N LYS A 30 -7.83 -8.07 -2.96
CA LYS A 30 -7.06 -9.29 -3.23
C LYS A 30 -6.15 -9.67 -2.07
N VAL A 31 -5.49 -8.71 -1.41
CA VAL A 31 -4.67 -9.01 -0.22
C VAL A 31 -5.51 -9.53 0.94
N ILE A 32 -6.66 -8.92 1.24
CA ILE A 32 -7.55 -9.34 2.33
C ILE A 32 -8.09 -10.75 2.08
N GLU A 33 -8.42 -11.06 0.82
CA GLU A 33 -9.00 -12.33 0.38
C GLU A 33 -7.95 -13.43 0.22
N TYR A 34 -6.68 -13.08 -0.05
CA TYR A 34 -5.58 -14.03 -0.26
C TYR A 34 -5.33 -14.94 0.95
N LYS A 35 -5.43 -14.38 2.14
CA LYS A 35 -5.38 -15.10 3.42
C LYS A 35 -6.54 -14.67 4.28
N LYS A 36 -7.22 -15.62 4.92
CA LYS A 36 -8.30 -15.35 5.88
C LYS A 36 -7.72 -14.72 7.16
N PHE A 37 -7.56 -13.40 7.17
CA PHE A 37 -7.12 -12.66 8.36
C PHE A 37 -8.28 -12.45 9.31
N ASN A 38 -8.11 -12.80 10.58
CA ASN A 38 -9.14 -12.55 11.60
C ASN A 38 -9.38 -11.07 11.84
N ASN A 39 -8.32 -10.27 11.83
CA ASN A 39 -8.39 -8.82 12.01
C ASN A 39 -7.46 -8.10 11.03
N VAL A 40 -7.99 -7.07 10.41
CA VAL A 40 -7.29 -6.18 9.50
C VAL A 40 -7.46 -4.75 9.98
N TYR A 41 -6.36 -4.06 10.24
CA TYR A 41 -6.35 -2.69 10.74
C TYR A 41 -5.77 -1.76 9.69
N ILE A 42 -6.54 -0.75 9.30
CA ILE A 42 -6.09 0.31 8.40
C ILE A 42 -5.46 1.43 9.23
N ILE A 43 -4.24 1.79 8.86
CA ILE A 43 -3.49 2.93 9.39
C ILE A 43 -3.41 3.99 8.31
N ALA A 44 -4.00 5.15 8.56
CA ALA A 44 -4.05 6.27 7.64
C ALA A 44 -4.25 7.59 8.42
N GLU A 45 -3.92 8.72 7.80
CA GLU A 45 -4.09 10.05 8.40
C GLU A 45 -5.54 10.33 8.81
N ASN A 46 -6.50 9.88 7.99
CA ASN A 46 -7.93 9.98 8.25
C ASN A 46 -8.72 8.92 7.47
N ASP A 47 -10.00 8.77 7.78
CA ASP A 47 -10.93 7.80 7.16
C ASP A 47 -11.73 8.37 5.97
N LYS A 48 -11.50 9.61 5.59
CA LYS A 48 -12.28 10.31 4.55
C LYS A 48 -12.06 9.73 3.15
N TYR A 49 -11.03 8.92 2.99
CA TYR A 49 -10.62 8.39 1.71
C TYR A 49 -11.57 7.28 1.21
N PRO A 50 -12.03 7.32 -0.06
CA PRO A 50 -13.03 6.39 -0.57
C PRO A 50 -12.66 4.91 -0.41
N ILE A 51 -11.37 4.55 -0.63
CA ILE A 51 -10.88 3.18 -0.44
C ILE A 51 -11.11 2.73 1.00
N ILE A 52 -10.77 3.55 2.00
CA ILE A 52 -10.91 3.18 3.42
C ILE A 52 -12.38 2.92 3.74
N LYS A 53 -13.27 3.83 3.34
CA LYS A 53 -14.71 3.66 3.55
C LYS A 53 -15.21 2.37 2.93
N LYS A 54 -14.80 2.09 1.70
CA LYS A 54 -15.23 0.90 0.98
C LYS A 54 -14.70 -0.39 1.61
N LEU A 55 -13.42 -0.43 2.01
CA LEU A 55 -12.85 -1.59 2.69
C LEU A 55 -13.55 -1.87 4.03
N VAL A 56 -13.83 -0.83 4.82
CA VAL A 56 -14.53 -0.98 6.11
C VAL A 56 -15.98 -1.41 5.91
N SER A 57 -16.67 -0.97 4.84
CA SER A 57 -18.04 -1.39 4.55
C SER A 57 -18.13 -2.82 3.99
N ASP A 58 -17.18 -3.22 3.14
CA ASP A 58 -17.23 -4.50 2.42
C ASP A 58 -16.76 -5.69 3.31
N TYR A 59 -15.92 -5.44 4.33
CA TYR A 59 -15.32 -6.49 5.16
C TYR A 59 -15.53 -6.27 6.67
N LYS A 60 -16.26 -7.15 7.32
CA LYS A 60 -16.57 -7.07 8.78
C LYS A 60 -15.33 -7.12 9.69
N ASN A 61 -14.25 -7.75 9.22
CA ASN A 61 -12.99 -7.89 9.96
C ASN A 61 -11.99 -6.75 9.67
N VAL A 62 -12.35 -5.77 8.83
CA VAL A 62 -11.52 -4.59 8.52
C VAL A 62 -11.97 -3.42 9.37
N LYS A 63 -11.01 -2.77 10.03
CA LYS A 63 -11.26 -1.61 10.90
C LYS A 63 -10.26 -0.50 10.61
N TYR A 64 -10.75 0.73 10.52
CA TYR A 64 -9.90 1.91 10.58
C TYR A 64 -9.61 2.26 12.04
N THR A 65 -8.35 2.49 12.37
CA THR A 65 -7.93 2.90 13.71
C THR A 65 -7.16 4.21 13.64
N LYS A 66 -7.75 5.27 14.20
CA LYS A 66 -7.04 6.54 14.34
C LYS A 66 -6.12 6.46 15.55
N GLY A 67 -4.82 6.61 15.32
CA GLY A 67 -3.80 6.68 16.36
C GLY A 67 -3.05 8.02 16.34
N SER A 68 -2.23 8.25 17.36
CA SER A 68 -1.15 9.23 17.27
C SER A 68 -0.05 8.70 16.35
N LEU A 69 0.80 9.58 15.80
CA LEU A 69 1.94 9.18 14.97
C LEU A 69 2.80 8.11 15.65
N ARG A 70 3.04 8.23 16.96
CA ARG A 70 3.80 7.24 17.75
C ARG A 70 3.10 5.89 17.81
N GLN A 71 1.79 5.88 18.04
CA GLN A 71 1.01 4.62 18.07
C GLN A 71 0.98 3.94 16.71
N ASP A 72 0.81 4.69 15.64
CA ASP A 72 0.79 4.15 14.28
C ASP A 72 2.17 3.65 13.86
N ALA A 73 3.25 4.39 14.17
CA ALA A 73 4.62 3.92 13.97
C ALA A 73 4.88 2.61 14.71
N SER A 74 4.47 2.52 15.98
CA SER A 74 4.63 1.30 16.79
C SER A 74 3.92 0.10 16.15
N LYS A 75 2.67 0.26 15.72
CA LYS A 75 1.92 -0.81 15.04
C LYS A 75 2.63 -1.31 13.78
N LEU A 76 3.21 -0.40 12.99
CA LEU A 76 3.91 -0.74 11.76
C LEU A 76 5.26 -1.42 12.02
N VAL A 77 6.01 -0.97 13.03
CA VAL A 77 7.30 -1.58 13.43
C VAL A 77 7.12 -3.00 13.98
N TYR A 78 6.01 -3.26 14.64
CA TYR A 78 5.72 -4.60 15.20
C TYR A 78 4.79 -5.45 14.33
N ALA A 79 4.49 -5.00 13.12
CA ALA A 79 3.60 -5.73 12.21
C ALA A 79 4.21 -7.06 11.74
N TYR A 80 3.46 -8.15 11.88
CA TYR A 80 3.79 -9.45 11.30
C TYR A 80 3.37 -9.56 9.83
N ASN A 81 2.23 -8.96 9.49
CA ASN A 81 1.67 -8.87 8.14
C ASN A 81 1.43 -7.40 7.82
N LEU A 82 2.03 -6.90 6.75
CA LEU A 82 2.00 -5.50 6.39
C LEU A 82 1.70 -5.28 4.90
N VAL A 83 0.73 -4.44 4.63
CA VAL A 83 0.38 -4.00 3.27
C VAL A 83 0.83 -2.56 3.09
N ALA A 84 1.59 -2.31 2.04
CA ALA A 84 2.19 -1.01 1.77
C ALA A 84 1.38 -0.15 0.81
N SER A 85 1.38 1.14 1.09
CA SER A 85 1.19 2.19 0.09
C SER A 85 2.48 2.98 -0.09
N ILE A 86 2.56 3.87 -1.08
CA ILE A 86 3.73 4.73 -1.29
C ILE A 86 3.89 5.67 -0.11
N SER A 87 4.97 5.50 0.67
CA SER A 87 5.23 6.34 1.83
C SER A 87 6.67 6.23 2.31
N SER A 88 7.38 7.35 2.35
CA SER A 88 8.71 7.42 2.98
C SER A 88 8.66 7.09 4.47
N PHE A 89 7.58 7.44 5.15
CA PHE A 89 7.33 7.08 6.54
C PHE A 89 7.34 5.56 6.73
N LEU A 90 6.55 4.84 5.92
CA LEU A 90 6.51 3.37 5.99
C LEU A 90 7.87 2.75 5.67
N THR A 91 8.57 3.24 4.66
CA THR A 91 9.90 2.75 4.25
C THR A 91 10.91 2.84 5.39
N SER A 92 10.88 3.93 6.16
CA SER A 92 11.77 4.09 7.31
C SER A 92 11.44 3.12 8.43
N LEU A 93 10.16 2.85 8.68
CA LEU A 93 9.71 1.97 9.75
C LEU A 93 9.90 0.48 9.45
N ILE A 94 9.80 0.06 8.19
CA ILE A 94 10.05 -1.34 7.80
C ILE A 94 11.48 -1.78 8.15
N LYS A 95 12.45 -0.88 8.06
CA LYS A 95 13.84 -1.16 8.42
C LYS A 95 14.02 -1.51 9.90
N LEU A 96 13.10 -1.07 10.74
CA LEU A 96 13.09 -1.31 12.19
C LEU A 96 12.17 -2.50 12.56
N ASN A 97 11.54 -3.15 11.59
CA ASN A 97 10.60 -4.23 11.85
C ASN A 97 11.28 -5.60 11.74
N ASP A 98 11.63 -6.18 12.88
CA ASP A 98 12.19 -7.53 12.96
C ASP A 98 11.14 -8.65 13.00
N ASN A 99 9.86 -8.30 13.15
CA ASN A 99 8.75 -9.26 13.25
C ASN A 99 8.06 -9.53 11.91
N LEU A 100 8.39 -8.77 10.87
CA LEU A 100 7.72 -8.85 9.57
C LEU A 100 7.97 -10.23 8.93
N LYS A 101 6.88 -10.93 8.57
CA LYS A 101 6.93 -12.19 7.82
C LYS A 101 6.36 -12.07 6.42
N TYR A 102 5.32 -11.26 6.25
CA TYR A 102 4.65 -11.13 4.96
C TYR A 102 4.42 -9.65 4.65
N PHE A 103 4.91 -9.23 3.51
CA PHE A 103 4.82 -7.87 3.01
C PHE A 103 4.12 -7.86 1.65
N TRP A 104 3.07 -7.07 1.52
CA TRP A 104 2.35 -6.90 0.27
C TRP A 104 2.61 -5.51 -0.28
N GLU A 105 3.01 -5.45 -1.55
CA GLU A 105 3.25 -4.20 -2.26
C GLU A 105 2.58 -4.21 -3.64
N TYR A 106 2.12 -3.05 -4.04
CA TYR A 106 1.69 -2.79 -5.41
C TYR A 106 2.87 -2.22 -6.18
N ASP A 107 3.23 -2.86 -7.31
CA ASP A 107 4.43 -2.50 -8.07
C ASP A 107 4.26 -1.19 -8.82
N ILE A 108 4.47 -0.12 -8.12
CA ILE A 108 4.41 1.23 -8.64
C ILE A 108 5.66 1.58 -9.45
N TYR A 109 6.70 0.75 -9.36
CA TYR A 109 8.07 1.06 -9.79
C TYR A 109 8.45 0.54 -11.17
N HIS A 110 7.54 -0.06 -11.92
CA HIS A 110 7.75 -0.27 -13.35
C HIS A 110 7.86 1.05 -14.12
N THR A 111 8.08 2.15 -13.39
CA THR A 111 8.25 3.49 -13.91
C THR A 111 9.73 3.85 -14.03
N PRO A 112 10.22 4.37 -15.15
CA PRO A 112 11.62 4.77 -15.31
C PRO A 112 12.04 5.98 -14.45
N MET A 113 11.15 6.56 -13.66
CA MET A 113 11.46 7.72 -12.84
C MET A 113 11.91 7.34 -11.43
N ARG A 114 13.20 7.48 -11.20
CA ARG A 114 14.00 7.91 -10.01
C ARG A 114 13.48 7.66 -8.57
N PHE A 115 12.40 6.94 -8.31
CA PHE A 115 11.95 6.64 -6.95
C PHE A 115 12.13 5.17 -6.57
N ASN A 116 13.26 4.60 -6.94
CA ASN A 116 13.72 3.28 -6.49
C ASN A 116 13.99 3.18 -4.97
N TYR A 117 13.58 4.17 -4.17
CA TYR A 117 13.95 4.19 -2.75
C TYR A 117 13.34 3.07 -1.93
N LEU A 118 12.12 2.64 -2.21
CA LEU A 118 11.54 1.50 -1.50
C LEU A 118 12.19 0.20 -1.99
N HIS A 119 12.25 0.00 -3.28
CA HIS A 119 12.83 -1.21 -3.88
C HIS A 119 14.34 -1.32 -3.59
N TYR A 120 15.08 -0.23 -3.72
CA TYR A 120 16.54 -0.23 -3.51
C TYR A 120 16.90 -0.44 -2.03
N SER A 121 16.13 0.12 -1.11
CA SER A 121 16.37 -0.09 0.31
C SER A 121 15.88 -1.45 0.82
N ILE A 122 14.88 -2.07 0.19
CA ILE A 122 14.36 -3.37 0.60
C ILE A 122 15.14 -4.51 -0.07
N SER A 123 15.57 -4.36 -1.34
CA SER A 123 16.29 -5.41 -2.07
C SER A 123 17.73 -5.62 -1.60
N ASN A 124 18.39 -4.60 -1.03
CA ASN A 124 19.79 -4.67 -0.59
C ASN A 124 19.96 -5.08 0.87
N PHE A 125 18.92 -5.23 1.66
CA PHE A 125 18.99 -5.78 3.01
C PHE A 125 18.79 -7.30 3.00
N LYS A 126 19.50 -8.01 3.87
CA LYS A 126 19.17 -9.41 4.20
C LYS A 126 17.72 -9.45 4.66
N ARG A 127 16.86 -9.91 3.78
CA ARG A 127 15.43 -9.85 3.95
C ARG A 127 14.92 -11.14 4.58
N LYS A 128 14.33 -11.03 5.76
CA LYS A 128 13.77 -12.15 6.53
C LYS A 128 12.29 -12.44 6.22
N TYR A 129 11.67 -11.71 5.31
CA TYR A 129 10.23 -11.80 5.01
C TYR A 129 9.94 -12.08 3.54
N THR A 130 8.78 -12.66 3.28
CA THR A 130 8.26 -12.91 1.93
C THR A 130 7.56 -11.65 1.42
N ILE A 131 7.86 -11.25 0.19
CA ILE A 131 7.14 -10.17 -0.51
C ILE A 131 6.11 -10.79 -1.46
N TYR A 132 4.89 -10.24 -1.41
CA TYR A 132 3.82 -10.45 -2.38
C TYR A 132 3.67 -9.17 -3.17
N LYS A 133 4.13 -9.18 -4.42
CA LYS A 133 4.19 -8.03 -5.30
C LYS A 133 3.13 -8.16 -6.38
N MET A 134 2.32 -7.13 -6.58
CA MET A 134 1.32 -7.08 -7.65
C MET A 134 1.65 -6.01 -8.65
N ALA A 135 1.78 -6.38 -9.93
CA ALA A 135 1.95 -5.44 -11.01
C ALA A 135 0.63 -4.71 -11.32
N PRO A 136 0.67 -3.41 -11.65
CA PRO A 136 -0.51 -2.67 -12.09
C PRO A 136 -1.05 -3.18 -13.43
N SER A 137 -2.35 -2.96 -13.69
CA SER A 137 -2.89 -3.02 -15.05
C SER A 137 -2.22 -1.94 -15.92
N THR A 138 -2.20 -2.13 -17.24
CA THR A 138 -1.61 -1.14 -18.16
C THR A 138 -2.27 0.23 -18.01
N ILE A 139 -3.61 0.26 -17.95
CA ILE A 139 -4.39 1.49 -17.82
C ILE A 139 -4.09 2.18 -16.47
N TYR A 140 -4.03 1.41 -15.39
CA TYR A 140 -3.75 1.98 -14.08
C TYR A 140 -2.32 2.50 -13.97
N LYS A 141 -1.36 1.79 -14.56
CA LYS A 141 0.04 2.20 -14.65
C LYS A 141 0.20 3.60 -15.29
N GLU A 142 -0.42 3.82 -16.45
CA GLU A 142 -0.38 5.12 -17.14
C GLU A 142 -0.99 6.24 -16.32
N THR A 143 -2.11 5.94 -15.64
CA THR A 143 -2.80 6.88 -14.75
C THR A 143 -1.96 7.27 -13.55
N MET A 144 -1.25 6.33 -12.95
CA MET A 144 -0.38 6.56 -11.79
C MET A 144 0.77 7.53 -12.08
N TYR A 145 1.31 7.54 -13.30
CA TYR A 145 2.37 8.48 -13.70
C TYR A 145 1.95 9.94 -13.67
N ARG A 146 0.67 10.20 -13.87
CA ARG A 146 0.09 11.53 -13.98
C ARG A 146 -0.94 11.77 -12.88
N TRP A 147 -0.74 11.14 -11.72
CA TRP A 147 -1.70 11.26 -10.64
C TRP A 147 -1.91 12.72 -10.22
N GLY A 148 -3.14 13.20 -10.35
CA GLY A 148 -3.58 14.53 -9.95
C GLY A 148 -4.79 14.50 -9.02
N GLY A 149 -5.30 13.30 -8.71
CA GLY A 149 -6.49 13.12 -7.88
C GLY A 149 -7.77 13.63 -8.57
N THR A 150 -7.82 13.59 -9.91
CA THR A 150 -9.03 13.96 -10.64
C THR A 150 -10.16 12.96 -10.37
N LYS A 151 -11.40 13.35 -10.67
CA LYS A 151 -12.55 12.45 -10.50
C LYS A 151 -12.36 11.15 -11.27
N GLU A 152 -11.93 11.22 -12.51
CA GLU A 152 -11.69 10.08 -13.38
C GLU A 152 -10.61 9.14 -12.81
N GLN A 153 -9.55 9.71 -12.24
CA GLN A 153 -8.48 8.94 -11.57
C GLN A 153 -8.99 8.28 -10.29
N LEU A 154 -9.81 8.98 -9.51
CA LEU A 154 -10.45 8.41 -8.32
C LEU A 154 -11.43 7.30 -8.68
N ASP A 155 -12.22 7.48 -9.74
CA ASP A 155 -13.15 6.47 -10.24
C ASP A 155 -12.38 5.23 -10.75
N LEU A 156 -11.30 5.41 -11.50
CA LEU A 156 -10.45 4.31 -11.94
C LEU A 156 -9.83 3.57 -10.74
N MET A 157 -9.32 4.29 -9.75
CA MET A 157 -8.74 3.70 -8.54
C MET A 157 -9.74 2.82 -7.76
N ILE A 158 -11.02 3.17 -7.79
CA ILE A 158 -12.07 2.38 -7.15
C ILE A 158 -12.51 1.19 -8.00
N ASN A 159 -12.51 1.34 -9.32
CA ASN A 159 -13.12 0.38 -10.26
C ASN A 159 -12.12 -0.46 -11.05
N ASP A 160 -10.78 -0.25 -10.88
CA ASP A 160 -9.79 -1.12 -11.50
C ASP A 160 -9.95 -2.57 -11.01
N THR A 161 -9.71 -3.52 -11.90
CA THR A 161 -9.98 -4.94 -11.65
C THR A 161 -8.78 -5.72 -11.15
N CYS A 162 -7.58 -5.13 -11.17
CA CYS A 162 -6.32 -5.81 -10.82
C CYS A 162 -6.18 -7.18 -11.53
N PRO A 163 -5.95 -7.22 -12.84
CA PRO A 163 -5.95 -8.47 -13.61
C PRO A 163 -4.79 -9.41 -13.23
N ASN A 164 -3.71 -8.85 -12.64
CA ASN A 164 -2.51 -9.60 -12.31
C ASN A 164 -2.62 -10.27 -10.93
N ASP A 165 -1.97 -11.43 -10.78
CA ASP A 165 -1.78 -12.10 -9.51
C ASP A 165 -0.51 -11.61 -8.79
N PHE A 166 -0.28 -12.12 -7.57
CA PHE A 166 0.92 -11.80 -6.81
C PHE A 166 2.12 -12.60 -7.30
N GLU A 167 3.19 -11.91 -7.64
CA GLU A 167 4.54 -12.47 -7.68
C GLU A 167 5.01 -12.68 -6.24
N ILE A 168 5.55 -13.87 -5.94
CA ILE A 168 6.02 -14.22 -4.59
C ILE A 168 7.53 -14.23 -4.57
N ILE A 169 8.13 -13.31 -3.81
CA ILE A 169 9.58 -13.18 -3.65
C ILE A 169 9.94 -13.65 -2.24
N LYS A 170 10.62 -14.80 -2.17
CA LYS A 170 11.02 -15.41 -0.89
C LYS A 170 12.15 -14.63 -0.19
N PRO A 171 12.36 -14.85 1.13
CA PRO A 171 13.50 -14.28 1.85
C PRO A 171 14.82 -14.65 1.18
N ASN A 172 15.80 -13.75 1.29
CA ASN A 172 17.20 -13.97 0.89
C ASN A 172 18.08 -14.02 2.14
N ILE A 173 17.91 -15.07 2.90
CA ILE A 173 18.62 -15.32 4.16
C ILE A 173 20.10 -15.63 3.89
#